data_7f83f17050cadb5d5af34be6fc119fd7
#
_entry.id   7f83f17050cadb5d5af34be6fc119fd7
#
_cell.length_a   1.000
_cell.length_b   1.000
_cell.length_c   1.000
_cell.angle_alpha   90.00
_cell.angle_beta   90.00
_cell.angle_gamma   90.00
#
_symmetry.space_group_name_H-M   'P 1'
#
loop_
_entity.id
_entity.type
_entity.pdbx_description
1 polymer ?
#
loop_
_entity_poly.entity_id
_entity_poly.type
_entity_poly.pdbx_seq_one_letter_code
_entity_poly.pdbx_strand_id
1 'polypeptide(L)'
;MPENLSKWIEENLLIHNYKKKSLVGYKEVLNSLNLKKPKEIILIGGTNGKGSLSELITKLALKKNISVGTFTSPHLLNFNERIRVNDKEISDEKLLDVLMRFNRYKESHNLNFYQIISLAALYHFNKSDLDLWILEIGMGGRLDPMNFIEPDISVITKVALDHQEYLGDTIEEIAAEKAEIARPEKPLIFGSENVPNAIIEKASKVNSFLIYPEKKSYSSNKFLKKITVSREVLFCLYEVSKNSVFDFSSEITKQFLDDFKIFGRLSSVSYTHLRAHETSSN
;
A
#
# COMPACT_ATOMS: atom_id res chain seq x y z
N MET A 1 5.10 15.23 27.40
CA MET A 1 5.18 14.47 26.11
C MET A 1 6.51 13.74 26.11
N PRO A 2 6.62 12.53 25.53
CA PRO A 2 7.93 11.88 25.42
C PRO A 2 8.86 12.75 24.56
N GLU A 3 10.10 12.91 25.03
CA GLU A 3 11.08 13.79 24.40
C GLU A 3 11.57 13.30 23.01
N ASN A 4 11.27 12.04 22.63
CA ASN A 4 11.76 11.44 21.39
C ASN A 4 10.73 10.44 20.84
N LEU A 5 10.17 10.71 19.65
CA LEU A 5 9.21 9.85 18.95
C LEU A 5 9.78 8.44 18.69
N SER A 6 11.01 8.33 18.19
CA SER A 6 11.63 7.04 17.87
C SER A 6 11.74 6.16 19.11
N LYS A 7 12.21 6.73 20.23
CA LYS A 7 12.32 6.03 21.50
C LYS A 7 10.94 5.57 21.99
N TRP A 8 9.93 6.42 21.87
CA TRP A 8 8.56 6.06 22.27
C TRP A 8 8.02 4.89 21.44
N ILE A 9 8.26 4.90 20.11
CA ILE A 9 7.85 3.82 19.21
C ILE A 9 8.53 2.51 19.59
N GLU A 10 9.83 2.52 19.81
CA GLU A 10 10.60 1.35 20.26
C GLU A 10 10.03 0.77 21.54
N GLU A 11 9.88 1.59 22.59
CA GLU A 11 9.44 1.15 23.90
C GLU A 11 7.98 0.67 23.96
N ASN A 12 7.10 1.28 23.17
CA ASN A 12 5.64 1.03 23.29
C ASN A 12 5.06 0.15 22.19
N LEU A 13 5.67 0.16 20.98
CA LEU A 13 5.11 -0.53 19.83
C LEU A 13 5.93 -1.73 19.37
N LEU A 14 7.27 -1.67 19.41
CA LEU A 14 8.13 -2.71 18.82
C LEU A 14 8.53 -3.83 19.79
N ILE A 15 8.47 -3.63 21.08
CA ILE A 15 8.95 -4.57 22.11
C ILE A 15 8.14 -5.88 22.20
N HIS A 16 6.98 -5.97 21.59
CA HIS A 16 6.10 -7.14 21.75
C HIS A 16 5.97 -7.95 20.47
N ASN A 17 6.39 -9.23 20.56
CA ASN A 17 6.33 -10.29 19.56
C ASN A 17 5.18 -10.19 18.55
N TYR A 18 5.53 -10.31 17.28
CA TYR A 18 4.66 -10.55 16.12
C TYR A 18 3.89 -11.90 16.22
N LYS A 19 3.18 -12.16 17.28
CA LYS A 19 2.20 -13.26 17.27
C LYS A 19 1.05 -12.82 16.36
N LYS A 20 0.55 -13.74 15.51
CA LYS A 20 -0.69 -13.55 14.74
C LYS A 20 -1.79 -13.08 15.70
N LYS A 21 -1.99 -11.76 15.77
CA LYS A 21 -2.98 -11.18 16.67
C LYS A 21 -4.32 -11.14 15.94
N SER A 22 -5.39 -11.29 16.70
CA SER A 22 -6.75 -11.34 16.18
C SER A 22 -7.09 -10.07 15.40
N LEU A 23 -7.73 -10.23 14.24
CA LEU A 23 -8.30 -9.11 13.48
C LEU A 23 -9.65 -8.64 14.07
N VAL A 24 -10.23 -9.37 15.03
CA VAL A 24 -11.52 -9.02 15.65
C VAL A 24 -11.39 -7.67 16.35
N GLY A 25 -10.43 -7.53 17.27
CA GLY A 25 -10.21 -6.27 17.97
C GLY A 25 -9.86 -5.11 17.05
N TYR A 26 -9.09 -5.37 15.99
CA TYR A 26 -8.82 -4.36 14.96
C TYR A 26 -10.11 -3.85 14.30
N LYS A 27 -11.00 -4.76 13.88
CA LYS A 27 -12.29 -4.42 13.27
C LYS A 27 -13.18 -3.61 14.20
N GLU A 28 -13.25 -3.98 15.47
CA GLU A 28 -14.02 -3.25 16.48
C GLU A 28 -13.56 -1.80 16.61
N VAL A 29 -12.24 -1.59 16.75
CA VAL A 29 -11.68 -0.23 16.82
C VAL A 29 -11.89 0.52 15.51
N LEU A 30 -11.64 -0.12 14.35
CA LEU A 30 -11.84 0.50 13.03
C LEU A 30 -13.28 0.98 12.84
N ASN A 31 -14.27 0.14 13.16
CA ASN A 31 -15.69 0.48 13.04
C ASN A 31 -16.08 1.65 13.95
N SER A 32 -15.47 1.76 15.13
CA SER A 32 -15.71 2.88 16.04
C SER A 32 -15.23 4.24 15.52
N LEU A 33 -14.35 4.26 14.52
CA LEU A 33 -13.84 5.50 13.94
C LEU A 33 -14.87 6.25 13.10
N ASN A 34 -15.93 5.58 12.63
CA ASN A 34 -16.93 6.15 11.73
C ASN A 34 -16.29 6.92 10.57
N LEU A 35 -15.39 6.26 9.83
CA LEU A 35 -14.63 6.88 8.75
C LEU A 35 -15.58 7.37 7.65
N LYS A 36 -15.41 8.62 7.25
CA LYS A 36 -16.06 9.16 6.06
C LYS A 36 -15.24 8.70 4.84
N LYS A 37 -15.91 7.97 3.94
CA LYS A 37 -15.24 7.50 2.70
C LYS A 37 -14.87 8.72 1.83
N PRO A 38 -13.63 8.83 1.33
CA PRO A 38 -13.25 9.83 0.33
C PRO A 38 -13.94 9.53 -1.01
N LYS A 39 -13.73 10.37 -2.02
CA LYS A 39 -14.28 10.14 -3.37
C LYS A 39 -13.77 8.83 -3.98
N GLU A 40 -12.51 8.48 -3.70
CA GLU A 40 -11.89 7.25 -4.19
C GLU A 40 -10.87 6.69 -3.21
N ILE A 41 -10.79 5.36 -3.15
CA ILE A 41 -9.78 4.59 -2.41
C ILE A 41 -9.09 3.61 -3.36
N ILE A 42 -7.77 3.70 -3.44
CA ILE A 42 -6.94 2.78 -4.22
C ILE A 42 -6.13 1.91 -3.24
N LEU A 43 -6.35 0.59 -3.30
CA LEU A 43 -5.66 -0.38 -2.46
C LEU A 43 -4.58 -1.09 -3.27
N ILE A 44 -3.32 -1.03 -2.81
CA ILE A 44 -2.15 -1.50 -3.57
C ILE A 44 -1.47 -2.64 -2.85
N GLY A 45 -1.56 -3.85 -3.40
CA GLY A 45 -0.84 -5.05 -3.01
C GLY A 45 0.25 -5.44 -4.00
N GLY A 46 0.92 -6.56 -3.72
CA GLY A 46 1.99 -7.10 -4.56
C GLY A 46 3.26 -7.43 -3.77
N THR A 47 4.22 -8.09 -4.41
CA THR A 47 5.53 -8.36 -3.79
C THR A 47 6.44 -7.15 -3.94
N ASN A 48 6.61 -6.63 -5.15
CA ASN A 48 7.49 -5.49 -5.46
C ASN A 48 6.72 -4.39 -6.19
N GLY A 49 7.16 -3.14 -6.06
CA GLY A 49 6.63 -2.00 -6.82
C GLY A 49 5.44 -1.28 -6.18
N LYS A 50 4.91 -1.76 -5.05
CA LYS A 50 3.78 -1.13 -4.34
C LYS A 50 4.02 0.34 -4.04
N GLY A 51 5.07 0.64 -3.27
CA GLY A 51 5.40 2.02 -2.90
C GLY A 51 5.79 2.89 -4.08
N SER A 52 6.39 2.34 -5.17
CA SER A 52 6.65 3.10 -6.40
C SER A 52 5.35 3.50 -7.09
N LEU A 53 4.37 2.61 -7.13
CA LEU A 53 3.05 2.92 -7.69
C LEU A 53 2.31 3.94 -6.81
N SER A 54 2.33 3.76 -5.49
CA SER A 54 1.74 4.70 -4.54
C SER A 54 2.30 6.11 -4.72
N GLU A 55 3.61 6.24 -4.89
CA GLU A 55 4.29 7.52 -5.11
C GLU A 55 3.87 8.16 -6.45
N LEU A 56 3.86 7.38 -7.54
CA LEU A 56 3.45 7.88 -8.85
C LEU A 56 2.01 8.40 -8.83
N ILE A 57 1.09 7.65 -8.25
CA ILE A 57 -0.33 8.08 -8.16
C ILE A 57 -0.45 9.32 -7.28
N THR A 58 0.29 9.41 -6.16
CA THR A 58 0.33 10.59 -5.30
C THR A 58 0.74 11.85 -6.09
N LYS A 59 1.82 11.75 -6.88
CA LYS A 59 2.29 12.88 -7.72
C LYS A 59 1.29 13.27 -8.81
N LEU A 60 0.62 12.29 -9.42
CA LEU A 60 -0.45 12.58 -10.40
C LEU A 60 -1.64 13.28 -9.76
N ALA A 61 -2.07 12.83 -8.57
CA ALA A 61 -3.15 13.47 -7.82
C ALA A 61 -2.84 14.94 -7.52
N LEU A 62 -1.63 15.21 -7.02
CA LEU A 62 -1.18 16.58 -6.73
C LEU A 62 -1.11 17.45 -7.99
N LYS A 63 -0.65 16.90 -9.11
CA LYS A 63 -0.60 17.61 -10.39
C LYS A 63 -2.00 18.04 -10.86
N LYS A 64 -3.04 17.30 -10.50
CA LYS A 64 -4.45 17.63 -10.73
C LYS A 64 -5.12 18.38 -9.58
N ASN A 65 -4.36 18.84 -8.58
CA ASN A 65 -4.88 19.52 -7.39
C ASN A 65 -5.90 18.68 -6.59
N ILE A 66 -5.73 17.36 -6.57
CA ILE A 66 -6.53 16.42 -5.80
C ILE A 66 -5.87 16.21 -4.45
N SER A 67 -6.63 16.43 -3.37
CA SER A 67 -6.14 16.19 -2.02
C SER A 67 -6.01 14.68 -1.75
N VAL A 68 -4.81 14.24 -1.29
CA VAL A 68 -4.48 12.82 -1.21
C VAL A 68 -3.82 12.43 0.10
N GLY A 69 -4.30 11.33 0.69
CA GLY A 69 -3.65 10.62 1.78
C GLY A 69 -2.93 9.37 1.26
N THR A 70 -1.67 9.21 1.58
CA THR A 70 -0.87 8.06 1.15
C THR A 70 -0.29 7.33 2.35
N PHE A 71 -0.66 6.04 2.48
CA PHE A 71 -0.07 5.12 3.46
C PHE A 71 0.85 4.14 2.76
N THR A 72 2.11 4.06 3.20
CA THR A 72 3.13 3.15 2.64
C THR A 72 3.91 2.43 3.73
N SER A 73 4.50 1.26 3.39
CA SER A 73 5.33 0.48 4.29
C SER A 73 6.33 -0.41 3.54
N PRO A 74 7.53 -0.67 4.13
CA PRO A 74 8.10 0.03 5.28
C PRO A 74 8.55 1.46 4.95
N HIS A 75 8.97 2.23 5.96
CA HIS A 75 9.69 3.49 5.78
C HIS A 75 11.16 3.23 5.40
N LEU A 76 11.84 4.22 4.87
CA LEU A 76 13.26 4.14 4.50
C LEU A 76 14.16 4.76 5.57
N LEU A 77 13.86 5.96 6.00
CA LEU A 77 14.64 6.74 6.97
C LEU A 77 13.82 7.06 8.21
N ASN A 78 12.64 7.65 8.01
CA ASN A 78 11.81 8.17 9.09
C ASN A 78 10.46 7.45 9.13
N PHE A 79 10.01 7.15 10.33
CA PHE A 79 8.73 6.50 10.56
C PHE A 79 7.54 7.28 9.97
N ASN A 80 7.66 8.60 9.92
CA ASN A 80 6.67 9.55 9.40
C ASN A 80 6.34 9.34 7.91
N GLU A 81 7.30 8.82 7.12
CA GLU A 81 7.12 8.50 5.70
C GLU A 81 5.91 7.60 5.44
N ARG A 82 5.51 6.80 6.45
CA ARG A 82 4.38 5.86 6.33
C ARG A 82 3.04 6.56 6.19
N ILE A 83 2.91 7.81 6.66
CA ILE A 83 1.66 8.57 6.65
C ILE A 83 1.90 9.94 6.04
N ARG A 84 1.40 10.15 4.84
CA ARG A 84 1.57 11.41 4.13
C ARG A 84 0.22 12.00 3.73
N VAL A 85 0.10 13.31 3.84
CA VAL A 85 -1.04 14.10 3.34
C VAL A 85 -0.51 15.11 2.34
N ASN A 86 -1.01 15.06 1.10
CA ASN A 86 -0.55 15.89 0.00
C ASN A 86 0.99 15.83 -0.16
N ASP A 87 1.54 14.61 -0.09
CA ASP A 87 2.97 14.28 -0.17
C ASP A 87 3.84 14.87 0.96
N LYS A 88 3.25 15.42 1.98
CA LYS A 88 3.94 15.86 3.19
C LYS A 88 3.79 14.83 4.29
N GLU A 89 4.91 14.42 4.86
CA GLU A 89 4.94 13.51 6.00
C GLU A 89 4.18 14.12 7.19
N ILE A 90 3.53 13.26 7.96
CA ILE A 90 2.93 13.64 9.23
C ILE A 90 4.03 14.17 10.19
N SER A 91 3.78 15.25 10.90
CA SER A 91 4.74 15.76 11.88
C SER A 91 4.90 14.82 13.08
N ASP A 92 6.06 14.85 13.75
CA ASP A 92 6.34 14.02 14.93
C ASP A 92 5.27 14.19 16.01
N GLU A 93 4.85 15.42 16.26
CA GLU A 93 3.81 15.75 17.24
C GLU A 93 2.47 15.08 16.91
N LYS A 94 2.00 15.21 15.66
CA LYS A 94 0.76 14.60 15.20
C LYS A 94 0.86 13.09 15.16
N LEU A 95 1.99 12.55 14.71
CA LEU A 95 2.22 11.10 14.68
C LEU A 95 2.17 10.52 16.10
N LEU A 96 2.85 11.14 17.03
CA LEU A 96 2.84 10.72 18.44
C LEU A 96 1.42 10.75 19.02
N ASP A 97 0.68 11.85 18.79
CA ASP A 97 -0.70 11.98 19.28
C ASP A 97 -1.59 10.83 18.78
N VAL A 98 -1.58 10.57 17.47
CA VAL A 98 -2.41 9.50 16.89
C VAL A 98 -1.95 8.11 17.31
N LEU A 99 -0.65 7.86 17.44
CA LEU A 99 -0.13 6.58 17.93
C LEU A 99 -0.51 6.34 19.40
N MET A 100 -0.35 7.33 20.28
CA MET A 100 -0.76 7.26 21.69
C MET A 100 -2.27 7.01 21.80
N ARG A 101 -3.08 7.64 20.95
CA ARG A 101 -4.52 7.43 20.91
C ARG A 101 -4.88 5.97 20.68
N PHE A 102 -4.21 5.27 19.76
CA PHE A 102 -4.51 3.88 19.42
C PHE A 102 -3.73 2.87 20.26
N ASN A 103 -2.59 3.23 20.80
CA ASN A 103 -1.83 2.36 21.70
C ASN A 103 -2.61 1.95 22.95
N ARG A 104 -3.55 2.80 23.44
CA ARG A 104 -4.43 2.44 24.57
C ARG A 104 -5.33 1.24 24.30
N TYR A 105 -5.59 0.90 23.03
CA TYR A 105 -6.35 -0.29 22.63
C TYR A 105 -5.48 -1.52 22.46
N LYS A 106 -4.15 -1.38 22.55
CA LYS A 106 -3.17 -2.46 22.27
C LYS A 106 -3.48 -3.73 23.06
N GLU A 107 -3.64 -3.61 24.36
CA GLU A 107 -3.88 -4.76 25.23
C GLU A 107 -5.36 -5.20 25.19
N SER A 108 -6.30 -4.26 25.33
CA SER A 108 -7.74 -4.58 25.42
C SER A 108 -8.29 -5.20 24.13
N HIS A 109 -7.76 -4.83 22.97
CA HIS A 109 -8.18 -5.35 21.66
C HIS A 109 -7.12 -6.23 21.01
N ASN A 110 -6.04 -6.54 21.74
CA ASN A 110 -4.93 -7.38 21.28
C ASN A 110 -4.35 -6.93 19.92
N LEU A 111 -4.09 -5.62 19.78
CA LEU A 111 -3.58 -5.03 18.55
C LEU A 111 -2.06 -5.21 18.47
N ASN A 112 -1.57 -5.47 17.25
CA ASN A 112 -0.14 -5.40 16.95
C ASN A 112 0.26 -4.00 16.45
N PHE A 113 1.57 -3.77 16.34
CA PHE A 113 2.13 -2.54 15.83
C PHE A 113 1.54 -2.09 14.49
N TYR A 114 1.47 -3.00 13.50
CA TYR A 114 0.99 -2.65 12.18
C TYR A 114 -0.51 -2.28 12.16
N GLN A 115 -1.30 -2.90 13.00
CA GLN A 115 -2.71 -2.54 13.19
C GLN A 115 -2.86 -1.15 13.82
N ILE A 116 -2.02 -0.80 14.79
CA ILE A 116 -2.03 0.52 15.43
C ILE A 116 -1.66 1.62 14.43
N ILE A 117 -0.59 1.45 13.66
CA ILE A 117 -0.19 2.46 12.65
C ILE A 117 -1.22 2.59 11.52
N SER A 118 -1.88 1.49 11.15
CA SER A 118 -2.96 1.49 10.16
C SER A 118 -4.17 2.31 10.65
N LEU A 119 -4.61 2.11 11.90
CA LEU A 119 -5.67 2.92 12.51
C LEU A 119 -5.27 4.40 12.62
N ALA A 120 -4.02 4.68 12.98
CA ALA A 120 -3.48 6.03 13.07
C ALA A 120 -3.53 6.75 11.72
N ALA A 121 -3.13 6.07 10.64
CA ALA A 121 -3.17 6.60 9.29
C ALA A 121 -4.61 6.91 8.84
N LEU A 122 -5.51 5.95 8.98
CA LEU A 122 -6.91 6.11 8.59
C LEU A 122 -7.61 7.22 9.37
N TYR A 123 -7.36 7.32 10.67
CA TYR A 123 -7.87 8.41 11.50
C TYR A 123 -7.33 9.77 11.04
N HIS A 124 -6.02 9.87 10.77
CA HIS A 124 -5.40 11.10 10.31
C HIS A 124 -5.96 11.54 8.94
N PHE A 125 -6.15 10.62 8.00
CA PHE A 125 -6.75 10.88 6.70
C PHE A 125 -8.21 11.35 6.83
N ASN A 126 -8.98 10.69 7.67
CA ASN A 126 -10.38 11.06 7.91
C ASN A 126 -10.52 12.47 8.49
N LYS A 127 -9.55 12.93 9.31
CA LYS A 127 -9.52 14.29 9.86
C LYS A 127 -9.02 15.34 8.88
N SER A 128 -8.36 14.93 7.80
CA SER A 128 -7.78 15.81 6.79
C SER A 128 -8.73 16.11 5.61
N ASP A 129 -9.93 15.51 5.57
CA ASP A 129 -10.98 15.69 4.54
C ASP A 129 -10.42 15.59 3.11
N LEU A 130 -9.86 14.42 2.77
CA LEU A 130 -9.15 14.16 1.52
C LEU A 130 -10.08 13.60 0.45
N ASP A 131 -9.76 13.87 -0.83
CA ASP A 131 -10.48 13.34 -1.99
C ASP A 131 -10.10 11.90 -2.31
N LEU A 132 -8.82 11.54 -2.12
CA LEU A 132 -8.24 10.25 -2.50
C LEU A 132 -7.44 9.64 -1.36
N TRP A 133 -7.63 8.34 -1.11
CA TRP A 133 -6.73 7.56 -0.25
C TRP A 133 -6.00 6.50 -1.07
N ILE A 134 -4.68 6.46 -0.94
CA ILE A 134 -3.79 5.44 -1.50
C ILE A 134 -3.26 4.60 -0.35
N LEU A 135 -3.67 3.33 -0.30
CA LEU A 135 -3.39 2.44 0.82
C LEU A 135 -2.52 1.27 0.35
N GLU A 136 -1.30 1.19 0.86
CA GLU A 136 -0.39 0.07 0.58
C GLU A 136 -0.63 -1.08 1.56
N ILE A 137 -0.80 -2.30 1.04
CA ILE A 137 -0.79 -3.54 1.80
C ILE A 137 0.62 -3.82 2.31
N GLY A 138 0.78 -4.03 3.60
CA GLY A 138 2.09 -4.34 4.19
C GLY A 138 2.57 -5.73 3.79
N MET A 139 1.75 -6.76 4.00
CA MET A 139 2.09 -8.14 3.70
C MET A 139 0.85 -8.97 3.32
N GLY A 140 0.99 -9.81 2.29
CA GLY A 140 -0.12 -10.69 1.83
C GLY A 140 -1.26 -9.90 1.21
N GLY A 141 -2.42 -9.94 1.82
CA GLY A 141 -3.65 -9.26 1.43
C GLY A 141 -4.78 -9.63 2.38
N ARG A 142 -5.13 -10.91 2.50
CA ARG A 142 -6.29 -11.43 3.24
C ARG A 142 -6.37 -10.93 4.70
N LEU A 143 -5.26 -10.95 5.40
CA LEU A 143 -5.17 -10.59 6.81
C LEU A 143 -4.51 -9.23 7.05
N ASP A 144 -4.30 -8.44 5.99
CA ASP A 144 -3.75 -7.10 6.15
C ASP A 144 -4.80 -6.13 6.69
N PRO A 145 -4.47 -5.30 7.69
CA PRO A 145 -5.37 -4.29 8.23
C PRO A 145 -5.99 -3.36 7.18
N MET A 146 -5.23 -2.94 6.15
CA MET A 146 -5.74 -2.06 5.11
C MET A 146 -6.78 -2.74 4.22
N ASN A 147 -6.80 -4.07 4.16
CA ASN A 147 -7.80 -4.82 3.38
C ASN A 147 -9.22 -4.75 3.99
N PHE A 148 -9.39 -4.21 5.20
CA PHE A 148 -10.71 -3.98 5.79
C PHE A 148 -11.36 -2.66 5.37
N ILE A 149 -10.66 -1.85 4.59
CA ILE A 149 -11.22 -0.67 3.93
C ILE A 149 -11.73 -1.09 2.55
N GLU A 150 -12.92 -0.62 2.18
CA GLU A 150 -13.53 -0.95 0.89
C GLU A 150 -12.96 -0.06 -0.23
N PRO A 151 -12.05 -0.58 -1.07
CA PRO A 151 -11.46 0.17 -2.15
C PRO A 151 -12.41 0.32 -3.35
N ASP A 152 -12.16 1.32 -4.17
CA ASP A 152 -12.78 1.47 -5.49
C ASP A 152 -11.93 0.82 -6.59
N ILE A 153 -10.60 0.78 -6.40
CA ILE A 153 -9.66 0.10 -7.28
C ILE A 153 -8.70 -0.73 -6.42
N SER A 154 -8.54 -2.01 -6.76
CA SER A 154 -7.52 -2.89 -6.17
C SER A 154 -6.42 -3.18 -7.18
N VAL A 155 -5.15 -3.13 -6.73
CA VAL A 155 -3.98 -3.38 -7.58
C VAL A 155 -3.08 -4.42 -6.95
N ILE A 156 -2.63 -5.39 -7.75
CA ILE A 156 -1.54 -6.31 -7.42
C ILE A 156 -0.41 -6.07 -8.43
N THR A 157 0.63 -5.38 -8.01
CA THR A 157 1.72 -4.97 -8.89
C THR A 157 2.46 -6.16 -9.50
N LYS A 158 2.82 -7.13 -8.68
CA LYS A 158 3.50 -8.37 -9.07
C LYS A 158 3.40 -9.41 -7.96
N VAL A 159 3.41 -10.70 -8.32
CA VAL A 159 3.61 -11.81 -7.37
C VAL A 159 4.98 -12.43 -7.62
N ALA A 160 5.73 -12.66 -6.55
CA ALA A 160 6.99 -13.39 -6.53
C ALA A 160 7.13 -14.10 -5.17
N LEU A 161 8.06 -15.04 -5.05
CA LEU A 161 8.37 -15.69 -3.78
C LEU A 161 8.90 -14.64 -2.80
N ASP A 162 8.20 -14.47 -1.71
CA ASP A 162 8.53 -13.55 -0.63
C ASP A 162 7.69 -13.88 0.61
N HIS A 163 8.26 -13.68 1.80
CA HIS A 163 7.57 -13.98 3.07
C HIS A 163 6.99 -15.41 3.14
N GLN A 164 7.72 -16.41 2.62
CA GLN A 164 7.23 -17.80 2.49
C GLN A 164 6.76 -18.38 3.82
N GLU A 165 7.40 -18.03 4.94
CA GLU A 165 7.01 -18.46 6.29
C GLU A 165 5.55 -18.06 6.66
N TYR A 166 4.99 -17.04 5.99
CA TYR A 166 3.66 -16.48 6.30
C TYR A 166 2.64 -16.66 5.19
N LEU A 167 3.09 -16.64 3.92
CA LEU A 167 2.20 -16.56 2.76
C LEU A 167 2.12 -17.87 1.96
N GLY A 168 3.07 -18.80 2.20
CA GLY A 168 3.16 -20.07 1.49
C GLY A 168 4.41 -20.20 0.65
N ASP A 169 4.70 -21.42 0.20
CA ASP A 169 5.95 -21.81 -0.46
C ASP A 169 5.89 -21.66 -1.98
N THR A 170 4.70 -21.47 -2.53
CA THR A 170 4.46 -21.39 -3.98
C THR A 170 3.90 -20.03 -4.41
N ILE A 171 4.13 -19.70 -5.69
CA ILE A 171 3.56 -18.49 -6.31
C ILE A 171 2.02 -18.49 -6.20
N GLU A 172 1.37 -19.63 -6.35
CA GLU A 172 -0.09 -19.75 -6.28
C GLU A 172 -0.63 -19.48 -4.86
N GLU A 173 0.03 -19.99 -3.82
CA GLU A 173 -0.35 -19.71 -2.44
C GLU A 173 -0.19 -18.23 -2.10
N ILE A 174 0.94 -17.62 -2.47
CA ILE A 174 1.18 -16.18 -2.28
C ILE A 174 0.18 -15.35 -3.08
N ALA A 175 -0.15 -15.79 -4.29
CA ALA A 175 -1.14 -15.14 -5.13
C ALA A 175 -2.54 -15.22 -4.53
N ALA A 176 -2.92 -16.36 -3.95
CA ALA A 176 -4.20 -16.54 -3.26
C ALA A 176 -4.37 -15.56 -2.09
N GLU A 177 -3.33 -15.40 -1.26
CA GLU A 177 -3.34 -14.42 -0.16
C GLU A 177 -3.49 -12.97 -0.67
N LYS A 178 -2.81 -12.63 -1.77
CA LYS A 178 -2.87 -11.28 -2.35
C LYS A 178 -4.19 -11.02 -3.07
N ALA A 179 -4.76 -12.02 -3.72
CA ALA A 179 -6.02 -11.91 -4.46
C ALA A 179 -7.22 -11.55 -3.55
N GLU A 180 -7.12 -11.76 -2.24
CA GLU A 180 -8.17 -11.42 -1.28
C GLU A 180 -8.48 -9.92 -1.15
N ILE A 181 -7.72 -9.05 -1.84
CA ILE A 181 -8.05 -7.62 -1.97
C ILE A 181 -9.06 -7.34 -3.09
N ALA A 182 -9.42 -8.34 -3.91
CA ALA A 182 -10.44 -8.21 -4.94
C ALA A 182 -11.82 -7.87 -4.33
N ARG A 183 -12.60 -7.04 -5.03
CA ARG A 183 -13.96 -6.63 -4.61
C ARG A 183 -14.97 -6.88 -5.72
N PRO A 184 -16.23 -7.22 -5.35
CA PRO A 184 -17.30 -7.38 -6.31
C PRO A 184 -17.51 -6.13 -7.17
N GLU A 185 -17.63 -6.31 -8.49
CA GLU A 185 -17.93 -5.24 -9.45
C GLU A 185 -16.95 -4.06 -9.43
N LYS A 186 -15.71 -4.31 -8.96
CA LYS A 186 -14.63 -3.32 -8.93
C LYS A 186 -13.43 -3.82 -9.74
N PRO A 187 -12.60 -2.90 -10.29
CA PRO A 187 -11.36 -3.27 -10.96
C PRO A 187 -10.37 -3.97 -10.02
N LEU A 188 -9.83 -5.10 -10.48
CA LEU A 188 -8.63 -5.72 -9.95
C LEU A 188 -7.54 -5.66 -11.03
N ILE A 189 -6.58 -4.78 -10.85
CA ILE A 189 -5.49 -4.59 -11.81
C ILE A 189 -4.31 -5.47 -11.38
N PHE A 190 -3.82 -6.31 -12.30
CA PHE A 190 -2.64 -7.15 -12.11
C PHE A 190 -1.53 -6.75 -13.09
N GLY A 191 -0.33 -6.45 -12.59
CA GLY A 191 0.72 -5.79 -13.37
C GLY A 191 1.52 -6.69 -14.32
N SER A 192 1.31 -8.01 -14.35
CA SER A 192 2.13 -8.96 -15.13
C SER A 192 1.29 -9.77 -16.11
N GLU A 193 1.89 -10.15 -17.25
CA GLU A 193 1.25 -10.99 -18.29
C GLU A 193 0.93 -12.41 -17.80
N ASN A 194 1.77 -12.94 -16.92
CA ASN A 194 1.60 -14.27 -16.36
C ASN A 194 0.77 -14.16 -15.07
N VAL A 195 -0.55 -14.23 -15.22
CA VAL A 195 -1.50 -14.16 -14.11
C VAL A 195 -1.58 -15.51 -13.41
N PRO A 196 -1.28 -15.63 -12.10
CA PRO A 196 -1.52 -16.85 -11.35
C PRO A 196 -2.98 -17.27 -11.35
N ASN A 197 -3.24 -18.58 -11.41
CA ASN A 197 -4.61 -19.11 -11.43
C ASN A 197 -5.42 -18.65 -10.21
N ALA A 198 -4.81 -18.59 -9.05
CA ALA A 198 -5.46 -18.11 -7.82
C ALA A 198 -6.05 -16.70 -7.95
N ILE A 199 -5.42 -15.80 -8.71
CA ILE A 199 -5.96 -14.44 -8.97
C ILE A 199 -7.18 -14.52 -9.92
N ILE A 200 -7.08 -15.32 -10.98
CA ILE A 200 -8.19 -15.51 -11.95
C ILE A 200 -9.42 -16.10 -11.25
N GLU A 201 -9.22 -17.15 -10.48
CA GLU A 201 -10.28 -17.84 -9.75
C GLU A 201 -10.95 -16.90 -8.72
N LYS A 202 -10.13 -16.14 -7.97
CA LYS A 202 -10.67 -15.18 -6.99
C LYS A 202 -11.44 -14.06 -7.65
N ALA A 203 -10.91 -13.45 -8.72
CA ALA A 203 -11.60 -12.40 -9.46
C ALA A 203 -12.95 -12.90 -10.02
N SER A 204 -12.98 -14.09 -10.62
CA SER A 204 -14.19 -14.74 -11.09
C SER A 204 -15.18 -15.01 -9.95
N LYS A 205 -14.71 -15.59 -8.84
CA LYS A 205 -15.55 -15.94 -7.69
C LYS A 205 -16.27 -14.74 -7.08
N VAL A 206 -15.61 -13.58 -7.03
CA VAL A 206 -16.20 -12.37 -6.47
C VAL A 206 -16.79 -11.43 -7.53
N ASN A 207 -16.79 -11.81 -8.80
CA ASN A 207 -17.22 -10.97 -9.92
C ASN A 207 -16.45 -9.61 -9.98
N SER A 208 -15.14 -9.66 -9.85
CA SER A 208 -14.26 -8.50 -9.99
C SER A 208 -13.81 -8.35 -11.44
N PHE A 209 -13.61 -7.12 -11.91
CA PHE A 209 -13.10 -6.85 -13.27
C PHE A 209 -11.59 -7.00 -13.30
N LEU A 210 -11.10 -8.20 -13.66
CA LEU A 210 -9.65 -8.46 -13.72
C LEU A 210 -9.04 -7.83 -14.99
N ILE A 211 -8.07 -6.92 -14.79
CA ILE A 211 -7.36 -6.20 -15.84
C ILE A 211 -5.87 -6.56 -15.75
N TYR A 212 -5.29 -7.08 -16.83
CA TYR A 212 -3.87 -7.44 -16.91
C TYR A 212 -3.35 -7.26 -18.33
N PRO A 213 -2.00 -7.12 -18.53
CA PRO A 213 -1.46 -6.88 -19.85
C PRO A 213 -1.54 -8.12 -20.74
N GLU A 214 -1.99 -7.93 -21.98
CA GLU A 214 -1.92 -8.98 -23.02
C GLU A 214 -0.50 -9.12 -23.56
N LYS A 215 -0.09 -10.36 -23.93
CA LYS A 215 1.27 -10.68 -24.43
C LYS A 215 1.75 -9.81 -25.61
N LYS A 216 0.85 -9.19 -26.38
CA LYS A 216 1.19 -8.33 -27.53
C LYS A 216 1.33 -6.85 -27.20
N SER A 217 0.84 -6.36 -26.07
CA SER A 217 0.77 -4.92 -25.79
C SER A 217 2.11 -4.30 -25.39
N TYR A 218 3.08 -5.09 -24.96
CA TYR A 218 4.38 -4.63 -24.47
C TYR A 218 5.45 -4.38 -25.54
N SER A 219 5.26 -4.88 -26.76
CA SER A 219 6.32 -4.84 -27.80
C SER A 219 6.50 -3.48 -28.51
N SER A 220 5.54 -2.56 -28.38
CA SER A 220 5.51 -1.35 -29.20
C SER A 220 6.01 -0.07 -28.53
N ASN A 221 6.26 -0.04 -27.22
CA ASN A 221 6.62 1.20 -26.53
C ASN A 221 8.13 1.40 -26.41
N LYS A 222 8.75 2.02 -27.43
CA LYS A 222 10.16 2.47 -27.45
C LYS A 222 10.53 3.42 -26.29
N PHE A 223 9.54 3.99 -25.58
CA PHE A 223 9.73 4.92 -24.48
C PHE A 223 10.22 4.24 -23.19
N LEU A 224 10.04 2.92 -23.04
CA LEU A 224 10.30 2.20 -21.79
C LEU A 224 11.79 1.91 -21.49
N LYS A 225 12.71 2.17 -22.44
CA LYS A 225 14.13 1.76 -22.28
C LYS A 225 14.97 2.62 -21.32
N LYS A 226 14.46 3.76 -20.85
CA LYS A 226 15.20 4.68 -19.95
C LYS A 226 14.50 4.98 -18.62
N ILE A 227 13.35 4.37 -18.36
CA ILE A 227 12.54 4.67 -17.17
C ILE A 227 12.97 3.75 -16.03
N THR A 228 13.20 4.33 -14.87
CA THR A 228 13.63 3.65 -13.62
C THR A 228 12.51 2.83 -12.95
N VAL A 229 11.32 2.82 -13.53
CA VAL A 229 10.13 2.13 -13.03
C VAL A 229 9.91 0.83 -13.79
N SER A 230 9.51 -0.24 -13.10
CA SER A 230 9.26 -1.53 -13.74
C SER A 230 8.05 -1.47 -14.68
N ARG A 231 8.01 -2.38 -15.67
CA ARG A 231 6.90 -2.45 -16.63
C ARG A 231 5.56 -2.73 -15.95
N GLU A 232 5.59 -3.58 -14.94
CA GLU A 232 4.41 -3.93 -14.16
C GLU A 232 3.83 -2.71 -13.46
N VAL A 233 4.67 -1.88 -12.85
CA VAL A 233 4.24 -0.64 -12.19
C VAL A 233 3.69 0.37 -13.20
N LEU A 234 4.31 0.50 -14.36
CA LEU A 234 3.82 1.39 -15.42
C LEU A 234 2.46 0.94 -15.95
N PHE A 235 2.28 -0.36 -16.19
CA PHE A 235 0.98 -0.89 -16.60
C PHE A 235 -0.09 -0.59 -15.54
N CYS A 236 0.19 -0.89 -14.27
CA CYS A 236 -0.72 -0.59 -13.19
C CYS A 236 -1.04 0.91 -13.12
N LEU A 237 -0.05 1.79 -13.30
CA LEU A 237 -0.26 3.24 -13.31
C LEU A 237 -1.24 3.67 -14.41
N TYR A 238 -1.06 3.18 -15.64
CA TYR A 238 -1.95 3.49 -16.76
C TYR A 238 -3.36 2.98 -16.52
N GLU A 239 -3.52 1.75 -16.03
CA GLU A 239 -4.85 1.18 -15.80
C GLU A 239 -5.54 1.83 -14.59
N VAL A 240 -4.83 2.13 -13.50
CA VAL A 240 -5.36 2.94 -12.40
C VAL A 240 -5.84 4.30 -12.93
N SER A 241 -5.02 4.95 -13.75
CA SER A 241 -5.34 6.30 -14.26
C SER A 241 -6.61 6.33 -15.11
N LYS A 242 -6.87 5.30 -15.92
CA LYS A 242 -8.08 5.18 -16.74
C LYS A 242 -9.33 4.81 -15.93
N ASN A 243 -9.16 4.02 -14.88
CA ASN A 243 -10.28 3.52 -14.07
C ASN A 243 -10.59 4.42 -12.87
N SER A 244 -9.73 5.38 -12.56
CA SER A 244 -9.94 6.37 -11.50
C SER A 244 -11.04 7.37 -11.89
N VAL A 245 -11.86 7.74 -10.92
CA VAL A 245 -12.85 8.81 -11.10
C VAL A 245 -12.20 10.17 -11.43
N PHE A 246 -10.92 10.31 -11.17
CA PHE A 246 -10.15 11.53 -11.45
C PHE A 246 -9.50 11.54 -12.85
N ASP A 247 -9.43 10.39 -13.52
CA ASP A 247 -8.79 10.21 -14.83
C ASP A 247 -7.43 10.92 -14.94
N PHE A 248 -6.37 10.27 -14.52
CA PHE A 248 -5.00 10.80 -14.58
C PHE A 248 -4.30 10.57 -15.94
N SER A 249 -4.98 9.99 -16.93
CA SER A 249 -4.34 9.50 -18.17
C SER A 249 -3.59 10.59 -18.93
N SER A 250 -4.13 11.80 -18.98
CA SER A 250 -3.49 12.95 -19.65
C SER A 250 -2.23 13.44 -18.95
N GLU A 251 -2.07 13.15 -17.66
CA GLU A 251 -0.94 13.61 -16.85
C GLU A 251 0.29 12.70 -16.96
N ILE A 252 0.12 11.46 -17.47
CA ILE A 252 1.21 10.50 -17.66
C ILE A 252 1.98 10.85 -18.94
N THR A 253 2.79 11.90 -18.87
CA THR A 253 3.64 12.33 -19.96
C THR A 253 5.03 11.70 -19.83
N LYS A 254 5.80 11.70 -20.95
CA LYS A 254 7.20 11.28 -20.91
C LYS A 254 7.99 12.12 -19.90
N GLN A 255 7.79 13.43 -19.89
CA GLN A 255 8.44 14.33 -18.95
C GLN A 255 8.11 13.96 -17.50
N PHE A 256 6.85 13.70 -17.18
CA PHE A 256 6.44 13.25 -15.83
C PHE A 256 7.20 11.99 -15.40
N LEU A 257 7.34 11.00 -16.31
CA LEU A 257 8.05 9.76 -16.02
C LEU A 257 9.59 9.95 -15.95
N ASP A 258 10.15 10.84 -16.76
CA ASP A 258 11.59 11.15 -16.77
C ASP A 258 12.00 11.96 -15.52
N ASP A 259 11.11 12.84 -15.05
CA ASP A 259 11.31 13.66 -13.84
C ASP A 259 11.10 12.86 -12.55
N PHE A 260 10.48 11.68 -12.68
CA PHE A 260 10.18 10.84 -11.53
C PHE A 260 11.44 10.17 -10.98
N LYS A 261 11.93 10.69 -9.86
CA LYS A 261 13.04 10.11 -9.11
C LYS A 261 12.52 9.51 -7.81
N ILE A 262 12.59 8.19 -7.70
CA ILE A 262 12.25 7.51 -6.45
C ILE A 262 13.45 7.62 -5.51
N PHE A 263 13.37 8.48 -4.50
CA PHE A 263 14.37 8.52 -3.44
C PHE A 263 14.42 7.16 -2.72
N GLY A 264 15.62 6.56 -2.63
CA GLY A 264 15.90 5.37 -1.83
C GLY A 264 15.38 4.01 -2.35
N ARG A 265 14.57 3.97 -3.42
CA ARG A 265 14.03 2.70 -3.98
C ARG A 265 14.65 2.29 -5.31
N LEU A 266 15.70 2.98 -5.74
CA LEU A 266 16.32 2.84 -7.08
C LEU A 266 17.41 1.79 -7.20
N SER A 267 17.82 1.13 -6.11
CA SER A 267 18.78 0.05 -6.22
C SER A 267 18.26 -1.20 -5.55
N SER A 268 18.19 -2.30 -6.29
CA SER A 268 17.97 -3.65 -5.76
C SER A 268 18.98 -4.03 -4.65
N VAL A 269 20.10 -3.32 -4.60
CA VAL A 269 21.20 -3.52 -3.63
C VAL A 269 20.87 -2.86 -2.28
N SER A 270 20.21 -1.70 -2.25
CA SER A 270 19.83 -1.03 -1.00
C SER A 270 18.72 -1.77 -0.24
N TYR A 271 17.79 -2.41 -0.97
CA TYR A 271 16.64 -3.07 -0.34
C TYR A 271 17.04 -4.32 0.45
N THR A 272 18.03 -5.08 -0.03
CA THR A 272 18.54 -6.26 0.67
C THR A 272 19.34 -5.90 1.92
N HIS A 273 20.07 -4.79 1.93
CA HIS A 273 20.82 -4.33 3.11
C HIS A 273 19.92 -3.75 4.20
N LEU A 274 18.87 -3.00 3.84
CA LEU A 274 17.90 -2.47 4.82
C LEU A 274 17.04 -3.58 5.44
N ARG A 275 16.65 -4.61 4.66
CA ARG A 275 15.99 -5.81 5.20
C ARG A 275 16.86 -6.57 6.19
N ALA A 276 18.17 -6.66 5.98
CA ALA A 276 19.07 -7.32 6.91
C ALA A 276 19.09 -6.65 8.29
N HIS A 277 18.88 -5.34 8.37
CA HIS A 277 18.75 -4.62 9.64
C HIS A 277 17.40 -4.83 10.33
N GLU A 278 16.30 -4.98 9.59
CA GLU A 278 14.98 -5.32 10.19
C GLU A 278 14.92 -6.77 10.69
N THR A 279 15.66 -7.70 10.06
CA THR A 279 15.69 -9.12 10.46
C THR A 279 16.74 -9.43 11.53
N SER A 280 17.77 -8.60 11.70
CA SER A 280 18.80 -8.76 12.75
C SER A 280 18.41 -8.13 14.08
N SER A 281 17.26 -7.46 14.17
CA SER A 281 16.70 -6.89 15.39
C SER A 281 15.56 -7.76 15.97
N ASN A 282 15.46 -9.03 15.52
CA ASN A 282 14.53 -10.02 16.05
C ASN A 282 15.28 -11.10 16.86
#